data_c542953251c5ced443960bf7d3bcd156
#
_entry.id   c542953251c5ced443960bf7d3bcd156
#
_cell.length_a   1.000
_cell.length_b   1.000
_cell.length_c   1.000
_cell.angle_alpha   90.00
_cell.angle_beta   90.00
_cell.angle_gamma   90.00
#
_symmetry.space_group_name_H-M   'P 1'
#
loop_
_entity.id
_entity.type
_entity.pdbx_description
1 polymer ?
#
loop_
_entity_poly.entity_id
_entity_poly.type
_entity_poly.pdbx_seq_one_letter_code
_entity_poly.pdbx_strand_id
1 'polypeptide(L)'
;RRVLFRSSKSRGHWFSIRKELAPGRKTFLTVCSFCLPLLAWVAVSYFPIIWHPDIKLEISADRDGVTTVFTAGDRVSKEFFPTFVEAVRQENRKVLDAREKNNPHFVSRRENIKRLRHLAPLGVANGWLKNNERQDDEKIFKFWKQLAEGELTSTAISLSQENLEIIKENWILLSKASPTFNLKLYPTEALLKLIPQGVSSNPVYLPAPHEVINAGWLDFNTVPENGMPTMWERYRHSLSIIFWGFAYSCLLGIPLAILCGSFDFFSKLHEPFVDFFRYMPAPTFSVLFVAFLGTADAPKIMLVFVGTFFQLVLVIANTTRLLENSLIEAAQTLGANRRQLLGRIILP
;
A
#
# COMPACT_ATOMS: atom_id res chain seq x y z
N ARG A 1 19.69 -27.56 -61.56
CA ARG A 1 20.01 -27.74 -60.12
C ARG A 1 19.56 -26.50 -59.33
N ARG A 2 18.40 -26.58 -58.68
CA ARG A 2 17.95 -25.55 -57.72
C ARG A 2 18.78 -25.72 -56.44
N VAL A 3 19.70 -24.79 -56.16
CA VAL A 3 20.39 -24.69 -54.89
C VAL A 3 19.40 -24.09 -53.89
N LEU A 4 18.78 -24.95 -53.09
CA LEU A 4 18.01 -24.54 -51.91
C LEU A 4 18.98 -23.97 -50.87
N PHE A 5 19.11 -22.64 -50.85
CA PHE A 5 19.74 -21.95 -49.72
C PHE A 5 18.85 -22.17 -48.47
N ARG A 6 19.16 -23.24 -47.74
CA ARG A 6 18.66 -23.44 -46.41
C ARG A 6 19.37 -22.44 -45.52
N SER A 7 18.76 -21.26 -45.34
CA SER A 7 19.23 -20.29 -44.35
C SER A 7 19.19 -20.96 -42.97
N SER A 8 20.33 -21.50 -42.55
CA SER A 8 20.50 -21.90 -41.17
C SER A 8 20.50 -20.62 -40.35
N LYS A 9 19.37 -20.29 -39.70
CA LYS A 9 19.32 -19.23 -38.69
C LYS A 9 20.35 -19.60 -37.62
N SER A 10 21.57 -19.05 -37.73
CA SER A 10 22.62 -19.27 -36.75
C SER A 10 22.11 -18.68 -35.42
N ARG A 11 21.82 -19.55 -34.47
CA ARG A 11 21.39 -19.16 -33.11
C ARG A 11 22.48 -18.30 -32.50
N GLY A 12 22.14 -17.07 -32.16
CA GLY A 12 23.08 -16.10 -31.59
C GLY A 12 23.61 -16.53 -30.23
N HIS A 13 24.85 -16.18 -29.93
CA HIS A 13 25.38 -16.20 -28.57
C HIS A 13 24.67 -15.12 -27.72
N TRP A 14 24.85 -15.15 -26.38
CA TRP A 14 24.20 -14.24 -25.46
C TRP A 14 24.32 -12.74 -25.83
N PHE A 15 25.43 -12.34 -26.41
CA PHE A 15 25.74 -10.94 -26.78
C PHE A 15 25.89 -10.73 -28.28
N SER A 16 25.19 -11.52 -29.11
CA SER A 16 25.25 -11.36 -30.55
C SER A 16 24.48 -10.14 -31.03
N ILE A 17 25.14 -9.27 -31.79
CA ILE A 17 24.53 -8.04 -32.34
C ILE A 17 23.51 -8.44 -33.43
N ARG A 18 22.26 -7.95 -33.30
CA ARG A 18 21.14 -8.13 -34.26
C ARG A 18 20.81 -9.60 -34.65
N LYS A 19 21.18 -10.59 -33.80
CA LYS A 19 20.78 -11.98 -33.97
C LYS A 19 19.76 -12.37 -32.93
N GLU A 20 18.72 -13.09 -33.31
CA GLU A 20 17.71 -13.59 -32.38
C GLU A 20 18.31 -14.66 -31.45
N LEU A 21 18.01 -14.55 -30.18
CA LEU A 21 18.37 -15.55 -29.19
C LEU A 21 17.56 -16.84 -29.41
N ALA A 22 18.12 -17.97 -29.04
CA ALA A 22 17.39 -19.23 -29.01
C ALA A 22 16.13 -19.11 -28.12
N PRO A 23 15.00 -19.75 -28.48
CA PRO A 23 13.72 -19.61 -27.74
C PRO A 23 13.88 -19.82 -26.23
N GLY A 24 14.60 -20.87 -25.81
CA GLY A 24 14.83 -21.14 -24.38
C GLY A 24 15.57 -20.03 -23.65
N ARG A 25 16.56 -19.38 -24.31
CA ARG A 25 17.28 -18.24 -23.70
C ARG A 25 16.40 -17.01 -23.62
N LYS A 26 15.54 -16.78 -24.62
CA LYS A 26 14.58 -15.69 -24.59
C LYS A 26 13.59 -15.86 -23.43
N THR A 27 13.02 -17.06 -23.28
CA THR A 27 12.13 -17.38 -22.15
C THR A 27 12.84 -17.21 -20.81
N PHE A 28 14.07 -17.72 -20.69
CA PHE A 28 14.87 -17.56 -19.47
C PHE A 28 15.07 -16.09 -19.11
N LEU A 29 15.49 -15.25 -20.07
CA LEU A 29 15.65 -13.81 -19.82
C LEU A 29 14.33 -13.13 -19.46
N THR A 30 13.23 -13.53 -20.09
CA THR A 30 11.90 -13.01 -19.73
C THR A 30 11.54 -13.38 -18.29
N VAL A 31 11.78 -14.61 -17.87
CA VAL A 31 11.56 -15.01 -16.47
C VAL A 31 12.49 -14.22 -15.53
N CYS A 32 13.78 -14.11 -15.86
CA CYS A 32 14.73 -13.34 -15.07
C CYS A 32 14.33 -11.87 -14.92
N SER A 33 13.75 -11.23 -15.95
CA SER A 33 13.34 -9.83 -15.91
C SER A 33 12.25 -9.57 -14.86
N PHE A 34 11.40 -10.56 -14.56
CA PHE A 34 10.42 -10.49 -13.46
C PHE A 34 10.98 -10.97 -12.12
N CYS A 35 11.79 -12.02 -12.15
CA CYS A 35 12.33 -12.59 -10.90
C CYS A 35 13.40 -11.72 -10.24
N LEU A 36 14.25 -11.03 -11.01
CA LEU A 36 15.33 -10.21 -10.45
C LEU A 36 14.82 -9.07 -9.54
N PRO A 37 13.84 -8.25 -9.94
CA PRO A 37 13.28 -7.22 -9.06
C PRO A 37 12.63 -7.81 -7.80
N LEU A 38 11.93 -8.96 -7.94
CA LEU A 38 11.32 -9.65 -6.79
C LEU A 38 12.38 -10.19 -5.83
N LEU A 39 13.44 -10.80 -6.36
CA LEU A 39 14.56 -11.27 -5.54
C LEU A 39 15.30 -10.12 -4.85
N ALA A 40 15.49 -9.00 -5.53
CA ALA A 40 16.06 -7.80 -4.93
C ALA A 40 15.17 -7.28 -3.79
N TRP A 41 13.86 -7.22 -3.98
CA TRP A 41 12.92 -6.85 -2.93
C TRP A 41 12.97 -7.81 -1.75
N VAL A 42 12.94 -9.13 -2.00
CA VAL A 42 13.08 -10.16 -0.95
C VAL A 42 14.41 -9.99 -0.21
N ALA A 43 15.52 -9.81 -0.94
CA ALA A 43 16.83 -9.62 -0.32
C ALA A 43 16.86 -8.38 0.59
N VAL A 44 16.42 -7.24 0.09
CA VAL A 44 16.37 -5.99 0.90
C VAL A 44 15.44 -6.14 2.11
N SER A 45 14.35 -6.89 1.97
CA SER A 45 13.35 -7.02 3.03
C SER A 45 13.73 -7.99 4.15
N TYR A 46 14.49 -9.05 3.84
CA TYR A 46 14.78 -10.12 4.83
C TYR A 46 16.22 -10.16 5.32
N PHE A 47 17.15 -9.47 4.63
CA PHE A 47 18.53 -9.40 5.13
C PHE A 47 18.68 -8.18 6.06
N PRO A 48 18.81 -8.39 7.39
CA PRO A 48 18.83 -7.29 8.36
C PRO A 48 20.00 -6.32 8.20
N ILE A 49 21.07 -6.76 7.50
CA ILE A 49 22.28 -5.98 7.26
C ILE A 49 22.08 -4.93 6.17
N ILE A 50 21.12 -5.16 5.24
CA ILE A 50 20.99 -4.28 4.07
C ILE A 50 20.27 -3.00 4.41
N TRP A 51 19.05 -3.08 4.98
CA TRP A 51 18.28 -1.87 5.26
C TRP A 51 17.03 -2.12 6.11
N HIS A 52 17.09 -1.77 7.38
CA HIS A 52 15.95 -1.81 8.31
C HIS A 52 16.01 -0.55 9.19
N PRO A 53 15.61 0.61 8.66
CA PRO A 53 15.76 1.87 9.36
C PRO A 53 14.73 2.07 10.48
N ASP A 54 13.64 1.29 10.48
CA ASP A 54 12.51 1.48 11.37
C ASP A 54 12.35 0.33 12.37
N ILE A 55 11.66 0.64 13.45
CA ILE A 55 11.19 -0.33 14.44
C ILE A 55 9.65 -0.29 14.40
N LYS A 56 9.03 -1.43 14.12
CA LYS A 56 7.60 -1.62 14.22
C LYS A 56 7.23 -1.90 15.66
N LEU A 57 6.42 -1.04 16.25
CA LEU A 57 6.02 -1.13 17.65
C LEU A 57 5.05 -2.31 17.83
N GLU A 58 5.36 -3.17 18.77
CA GLU A 58 4.49 -4.25 19.23
C GLU A 58 3.76 -3.82 20.51
N ILE A 59 4.46 -3.12 21.40
CA ILE A 59 3.93 -2.47 22.58
C ILE A 59 4.30 -1.00 22.48
N SER A 60 3.32 -0.16 22.71
CA SER A 60 3.46 1.31 22.70
C SER A 60 3.10 1.89 24.03
N ALA A 61 3.40 3.16 24.24
CA ALA A 61 2.98 3.95 25.38
C ALA A 61 2.69 5.38 24.97
N ASP A 62 1.76 6.03 25.66
CA ASP A 62 1.55 7.47 25.55
C ASP A 62 2.71 8.20 26.22
N ARG A 63 3.14 9.32 25.66
CA ARG A 63 4.14 10.21 26.23
C ARG A 63 3.49 11.51 26.65
N ASP A 64 3.75 11.94 27.90
CA ASP A 64 3.22 13.19 28.42
C ASP A 64 3.71 14.39 27.60
N GLY A 65 2.78 15.31 27.27
CA GLY A 65 3.09 16.53 26.52
C GLY A 65 3.35 16.34 25.02
N VAL A 66 3.21 15.14 24.49
CA VAL A 66 3.34 14.86 23.02
C VAL A 66 1.95 14.65 22.43
N THR A 67 1.65 15.39 21.36
CA THR A 67 0.36 15.30 20.65
C THR A 67 0.24 14.06 19.76
N THR A 68 1.39 13.46 19.39
CA THR A 68 1.42 12.27 18.54
C THR A 68 1.29 11.02 19.40
N VAL A 69 0.20 10.30 19.21
CA VAL A 69 -0.03 9.01 19.90
C VAL A 69 0.51 7.90 19.01
N PHE A 70 1.50 7.17 19.51
CA PHE A 70 1.99 5.95 18.86
C PHE A 70 1.15 4.75 19.29
N THR A 71 0.74 3.96 18.33
CA THR A 71 -0.02 2.72 18.56
C THR A 71 0.80 1.49 18.15
N ALA A 72 0.45 0.32 18.66
CA ALA A 72 1.08 -0.91 18.19
C ALA A 72 0.77 -1.12 16.71
N GLY A 73 1.81 -1.44 15.95
CA GLY A 73 1.81 -1.50 14.49
C GLY A 73 2.44 -0.30 13.80
N ASP A 74 2.55 0.85 14.50
CA ASP A 74 3.26 2.03 13.97
C ASP A 74 4.76 1.77 13.84
N ARG A 75 5.40 2.49 12.93
CA ARG A 75 6.85 2.41 12.72
C ARG A 75 7.50 3.71 13.18
N VAL A 76 8.56 3.55 13.94
CA VAL A 76 9.41 4.67 14.42
C VAL A 76 10.84 4.44 13.97
N SER A 77 11.59 5.51 13.70
CA SER A 77 12.98 5.36 13.29
C SER A 77 13.84 4.71 14.39
N LYS A 78 14.82 3.91 14.02
CA LYS A 78 15.78 3.30 14.95
C LYS A 78 16.51 4.32 15.82
N GLU A 79 16.73 5.52 15.29
CA GLU A 79 17.40 6.61 16.00
C GLU A 79 16.50 7.20 17.10
N PHE A 80 15.21 7.32 16.82
CA PHE A 80 14.25 7.88 17.78
C PHE A 80 13.85 6.88 18.86
N PHE A 81 13.78 5.58 18.53
CA PHE A 81 13.25 4.56 19.42
C PHE A 81 13.94 4.50 20.81
N PRO A 82 15.28 4.54 20.96
CA PRO A 82 15.93 4.55 22.28
C PRO A 82 15.55 5.78 23.11
N THR A 83 15.46 6.94 22.47
CA THR A 83 15.04 8.19 23.13
C THR A 83 13.60 8.10 23.63
N PHE A 84 12.72 7.48 22.84
CA PHE A 84 11.33 7.24 23.19
C PHE A 84 11.22 6.30 24.40
N VAL A 85 11.93 5.17 24.39
CA VAL A 85 11.98 4.22 25.50
C VAL A 85 12.48 4.89 26.80
N GLU A 86 13.60 5.62 26.73
CA GLU A 86 14.17 6.27 27.90
C GLU A 86 13.26 7.38 28.46
N ALA A 87 12.56 8.10 27.60
CA ALA A 87 11.57 9.09 28.03
C ALA A 87 10.44 8.45 28.85
N VAL A 88 9.90 7.30 28.40
CA VAL A 88 8.86 6.57 29.12
C VAL A 88 9.40 6.04 30.47
N ARG A 89 10.64 5.53 30.50
CA ARG A 89 11.29 5.12 31.74
C ARG A 89 11.43 6.26 32.72
N GLN A 90 11.83 7.44 32.26
CA GLN A 90 11.93 8.63 33.12
C GLN A 90 10.58 9.05 33.69
N GLU A 91 9.51 8.97 32.90
CA GLU A 91 8.15 9.23 33.38
C GLU A 91 7.74 8.21 34.45
N ASN A 92 8.02 6.92 34.24
CA ASN A 92 7.75 5.89 35.26
C ASN A 92 8.57 6.11 36.56
N ARG A 93 9.85 6.48 36.45
CA ARG A 93 10.68 6.83 37.62
C ARG A 93 10.06 7.97 38.42
N LYS A 94 9.58 9.03 37.77
CA LYS A 94 8.90 10.13 38.47
C LYS A 94 7.66 9.65 39.25
N VAL A 95 6.89 8.72 38.67
CA VAL A 95 5.72 8.14 39.36
C VAL A 95 6.15 7.31 40.57
N LEU A 96 7.20 6.50 40.46
CA LEU A 96 7.74 5.68 41.55
C LEU A 96 8.32 6.56 42.68
N ASP A 97 9.15 7.55 42.33
CA ASP A 97 9.73 8.49 43.32
C ASP A 97 8.65 9.28 44.09
N ALA A 98 7.56 9.62 43.38
CA ALA A 98 6.43 10.30 43.99
C ALA A 98 5.69 9.39 44.99
N ARG A 99 5.55 8.09 44.67
CA ARG A 99 4.99 7.08 45.60
C ARG A 99 5.84 6.88 46.82
N GLU A 100 7.15 6.76 46.68
CA GLU A 100 8.10 6.62 47.81
C GLU A 100 8.06 7.80 48.75
N LYS A 101 7.85 9.02 48.23
CA LYS A 101 7.71 10.26 49.02
C LYS A 101 6.32 10.48 49.63
N ASN A 102 5.43 9.48 49.57
CA ASN A 102 4.03 9.59 50.02
C ASN A 102 3.25 10.76 49.36
N ASN A 103 3.64 11.17 48.19
CA ASN A 103 2.96 12.20 47.38
C ASN A 103 2.64 11.64 45.96
N PRO A 104 1.71 10.69 45.86
CA PRO A 104 1.44 10.00 44.60
C PRO A 104 0.92 10.96 43.52
N HIS A 105 1.36 10.75 42.32
CA HIS A 105 0.88 11.50 41.16
C HIS A 105 -0.53 11.04 40.80
N PHE A 106 -1.49 11.96 40.69
CA PHE A 106 -2.87 11.65 40.35
C PHE A 106 -3.17 12.01 38.90
N VAL A 107 -3.84 11.10 38.21
CA VAL A 107 -4.30 11.25 36.82
C VAL A 107 -5.79 10.96 36.71
N SER A 108 -6.38 11.31 35.62
CA SER A 108 -7.78 10.95 35.36
C SER A 108 -7.96 9.43 35.22
N ARG A 109 -9.08 8.91 35.70
CA ARG A 109 -9.41 7.48 35.53
C ARG A 109 -9.37 7.05 34.05
N ARG A 110 -9.79 7.93 33.14
CA ARG A 110 -9.73 7.68 31.69
C ARG A 110 -8.30 7.50 31.17
N GLU A 111 -7.37 8.23 31.74
CA GLU A 111 -5.95 8.11 31.37
C GLU A 111 -5.38 6.77 31.79
N ASN A 112 -5.66 6.32 33.01
CA ASN A 112 -5.26 4.99 33.45
C ASN A 112 -5.88 3.87 32.58
N ILE A 113 -7.12 4.01 32.16
CA ILE A 113 -7.74 3.07 31.21
C ILE A 113 -7.02 3.06 29.87
N LYS A 114 -6.64 4.23 29.34
CA LYS A 114 -5.84 4.30 28.11
C LYS A 114 -4.50 3.57 28.25
N ARG A 115 -3.82 3.73 29.38
CA ARG A 115 -2.57 3.01 29.69
C ARG A 115 -2.76 1.50 29.64
N LEU A 116 -3.86 0.97 30.16
CA LEU A 116 -4.16 -0.46 30.08
C LEU A 116 -4.43 -0.93 28.64
N ARG A 117 -5.05 -0.10 27.81
CA ARG A 117 -5.36 -0.44 26.41
C ARG A 117 -4.12 -0.67 25.56
N HIS A 118 -2.95 -0.15 25.94
CA HIS A 118 -1.70 -0.41 25.21
C HIS A 118 -1.28 -1.88 25.21
N LEU A 119 -1.83 -2.70 26.11
CA LEU A 119 -1.62 -4.15 26.13
C LEU A 119 -2.59 -4.92 25.21
N ALA A 120 -3.71 -4.32 24.78
CA ALA A 120 -4.71 -4.99 23.96
C ALA A 120 -4.17 -5.56 22.63
N PRO A 121 -3.25 -4.90 21.90
CA PRO A 121 -2.65 -5.47 20.70
C PRO A 121 -1.92 -6.79 20.94
N LEU A 122 -1.25 -6.93 22.07
CA LEU A 122 -0.62 -8.17 22.50
C LEU A 122 -1.66 -9.29 22.68
N GLY A 123 -2.79 -8.98 23.30
CA GLY A 123 -3.89 -9.91 23.49
C GLY A 123 -4.47 -10.41 22.18
N VAL A 124 -4.58 -9.53 21.18
CA VAL A 124 -5.05 -9.90 19.84
C VAL A 124 -4.01 -10.72 19.08
N ALA A 125 -2.74 -10.35 19.14
CA ALA A 125 -1.66 -11.08 18.48
C ALA A 125 -1.53 -12.53 18.98
N ASN A 126 -1.84 -12.78 20.26
CA ASN A 126 -1.83 -14.11 20.87
C ASN A 126 -3.19 -14.85 20.79
N GLY A 127 -4.21 -14.24 20.19
CA GLY A 127 -5.54 -14.85 20.07
C GLY A 127 -6.36 -14.87 21.38
N TRP A 128 -5.95 -14.15 22.42
CA TRP A 128 -6.67 -14.05 23.69
C TRP A 128 -7.78 -13.01 23.67
N LEU A 129 -7.65 -12.02 22.78
CA LEU A 129 -8.66 -11.01 22.52
C LEU A 129 -9.02 -11.03 21.02
N LYS A 130 -10.29 -10.78 20.71
CA LYS A 130 -10.70 -10.53 19.33
C LYS A 130 -10.36 -9.08 18.94
N ASN A 131 -10.24 -8.80 17.66
CA ASN A 131 -9.89 -7.48 17.16
C ASN A 131 -10.93 -6.40 17.57
N ASN A 132 -12.22 -6.77 17.62
CA ASN A 132 -13.31 -5.90 18.07
C ASN A 132 -13.33 -5.67 19.59
N GLU A 133 -12.56 -6.43 20.36
CA GLU A 133 -12.48 -6.35 21.82
C GLU A 133 -11.35 -5.44 22.32
N ARG A 134 -10.57 -4.85 21.39
CA ARG A 134 -9.46 -3.92 21.73
C ARG A 134 -9.86 -2.69 22.53
N GLN A 135 -11.15 -2.33 22.49
CA GLN A 135 -11.69 -1.18 23.21
C GLN A 135 -12.64 -1.59 24.36
N ASP A 136 -12.80 -2.89 24.57
CA ASP A 136 -13.62 -3.43 25.68
C ASP A 136 -12.81 -3.43 26.98
N ASP A 137 -13.03 -2.42 27.81
CA ASP A 137 -12.26 -2.19 29.02
C ASP A 137 -12.42 -3.34 30.06
N GLU A 138 -13.55 -4.03 30.09
CA GLU A 138 -13.76 -5.17 30.99
C GLU A 138 -12.91 -6.37 30.57
N LYS A 139 -12.84 -6.65 29.27
CA LYS A 139 -12.03 -7.75 28.76
C LYS A 139 -10.53 -7.45 28.89
N ILE A 140 -10.13 -6.20 28.65
CA ILE A 140 -8.75 -5.75 28.89
C ILE A 140 -8.38 -5.89 30.36
N PHE A 141 -9.27 -5.52 31.26
CA PHE A 141 -9.05 -5.69 32.70
C PHE A 141 -8.86 -7.16 33.10
N LYS A 142 -9.70 -8.06 32.60
CA LYS A 142 -9.55 -9.50 32.80
C LYS A 142 -8.24 -10.04 32.22
N PHE A 143 -7.85 -9.54 31.07
CA PHE A 143 -6.60 -9.90 30.42
C PHE A 143 -5.37 -9.46 31.23
N TRP A 144 -5.38 -8.26 31.82
CA TRP A 144 -4.34 -7.80 32.75
C TRP A 144 -4.24 -8.69 33.98
N LYS A 145 -5.38 -9.08 34.55
CA LYS A 145 -5.44 -10.02 35.67
C LYS A 145 -4.73 -11.33 35.35
N GLN A 146 -5.11 -11.95 34.26
CA GLN A 146 -4.57 -13.26 33.87
C GLN A 146 -3.05 -13.22 33.59
N LEU A 147 -2.56 -12.12 33.01
CA LEU A 147 -1.12 -11.93 32.81
C LEU A 147 -0.37 -11.68 34.12
N ALA A 148 -0.93 -10.87 35.04
CA ALA A 148 -0.31 -10.58 36.33
C ALA A 148 -0.24 -11.84 37.23
N GLU A 149 -1.26 -12.69 37.17
CA GLU A 149 -1.34 -13.95 37.92
C GLU A 149 -0.55 -15.09 37.26
N GLY A 150 -0.01 -14.87 36.03
CA GLY A 150 0.81 -15.84 35.33
C GLY A 150 0.01 -16.97 34.65
N GLU A 151 -1.30 -16.83 34.50
CA GLU A 151 -2.17 -17.80 33.83
C GLU A 151 -1.92 -17.86 32.31
N LEU A 152 -1.42 -16.77 31.73
CA LEU A 152 -1.15 -16.64 30.30
C LEU A 152 0.34 -16.44 30.02
N THR A 153 0.86 -17.21 29.07
CA THR A 153 2.22 -17.04 28.56
C THR A 153 2.18 -16.55 27.12
N SER A 154 2.93 -15.47 26.83
CA SER A 154 3.01 -14.91 25.48
C SER A 154 3.81 -15.83 24.56
N THR A 155 3.24 -16.20 23.43
CA THR A 155 3.90 -17.01 22.40
C THR A 155 4.25 -16.24 21.14
N ALA A 156 3.49 -15.19 20.80
CA ALA A 156 3.67 -14.42 19.58
C ALA A 156 4.56 -13.18 19.79
N ILE A 157 4.42 -12.51 20.93
CA ILE A 157 5.23 -11.34 21.32
C ILE A 157 5.83 -11.64 22.69
N SER A 158 7.15 -11.62 22.81
CA SER A 158 7.83 -11.81 24.09
C SER A 158 7.73 -10.51 24.89
N LEU A 159 7.04 -10.54 26.04
CA LEU A 159 7.09 -9.46 27.01
C LEU A 159 8.47 -9.39 27.65
N SER A 160 9.05 -8.19 27.75
CA SER A 160 10.28 -7.99 28.55
C SER A 160 9.99 -8.20 30.03
N GLN A 161 11.03 -8.56 30.78
CA GLN A 161 10.91 -8.72 32.23
C GLN A 161 10.44 -7.44 32.91
N GLU A 162 10.93 -6.30 32.42
CA GLU A 162 10.54 -4.96 32.88
C GLU A 162 9.02 -4.72 32.71
N ASN A 163 8.45 -5.09 31.57
CA ASN A 163 7.01 -4.97 31.33
C ASN A 163 6.19 -5.93 32.20
N LEU A 164 6.69 -7.13 32.48
CA LEU A 164 6.03 -8.06 33.40
C LEU A 164 5.97 -7.52 34.83
N GLU A 165 7.04 -6.89 35.29
CA GLU A 165 7.08 -6.21 36.59
C GLU A 165 6.10 -5.06 36.67
N ILE A 166 6.06 -4.22 35.62
CA ILE A 166 5.09 -3.12 35.51
C ILE A 166 3.64 -3.63 35.55
N ILE A 167 3.37 -4.74 34.86
CA ILE A 167 2.03 -5.35 34.85
C ILE A 167 1.64 -5.81 36.26
N LYS A 168 2.56 -6.46 36.99
CA LYS A 168 2.32 -6.91 38.37
C LYS A 168 2.11 -5.75 39.31
N GLU A 169 2.96 -4.71 39.25
CA GLU A 169 2.80 -3.51 40.11
C GLU A 169 1.48 -2.77 39.83
N ASN A 170 1.15 -2.56 38.57
CA ASN A 170 -0.13 -1.96 38.22
C ASN A 170 -1.31 -2.82 38.71
N TRP A 171 -1.20 -4.14 38.63
CA TRP A 171 -2.24 -5.04 39.11
C TRP A 171 -2.46 -4.96 40.63
N ILE A 172 -1.41 -4.78 41.42
CA ILE A 172 -1.54 -4.55 42.88
C ILE A 172 -2.40 -3.32 43.17
N LEU A 173 -2.22 -2.23 42.43
CA LEU A 173 -3.02 -1.02 42.61
C LEU A 173 -4.47 -1.22 42.12
N LEU A 174 -4.65 -1.87 41.00
CA LEU A 174 -5.97 -2.15 40.42
C LEU A 174 -6.79 -3.08 41.33
N SER A 175 -6.20 -4.16 41.84
CA SER A 175 -6.86 -5.12 42.71
C SER A 175 -7.24 -4.54 44.07
N LYS A 176 -6.43 -3.61 44.62
CA LYS A 176 -6.76 -2.86 45.85
C LYS A 176 -7.97 -1.94 45.64
N ALA A 177 -8.09 -1.32 44.47
CA ALA A 177 -9.18 -0.40 44.15
C ALA A 177 -10.50 -1.14 43.90
N SER A 178 -10.46 -2.25 43.13
CA SER A 178 -11.60 -3.11 42.88
C SER A 178 -11.18 -4.51 42.41
N PRO A 179 -11.72 -5.59 43.03
CA PRO A 179 -11.45 -6.96 42.59
C PRO A 179 -12.12 -7.31 41.23
N THR A 180 -13.13 -6.51 40.83
CA THR A 180 -13.86 -6.65 39.57
C THR A 180 -13.83 -5.34 38.81
N PHE A 181 -13.97 -5.39 37.49
CA PHE A 181 -14.00 -4.18 36.67
C PHE A 181 -15.13 -3.24 37.10
N ASN A 182 -14.75 -2.04 37.55
CA ASN A 182 -15.71 -0.97 37.86
C ASN A 182 -15.06 0.40 37.59
N LEU A 183 -15.59 1.08 36.58
CA LEU A 183 -15.10 2.36 36.11
C LEU A 183 -15.09 3.45 37.24
N LYS A 184 -16.06 3.40 38.14
CA LYS A 184 -16.21 4.35 39.25
C LYS A 184 -15.17 4.13 40.38
N LEU A 185 -14.65 2.91 40.51
CA LEU A 185 -13.67 2.51 41.53
C LEU A 185 -12.25 2.46 40.98
N TYR A 186 -12.04 2.79 39.69
CA TYR A 186 -10.70 2.80 39.10
C TYR A 186 -9.76 3.76 39.88
N PRO A 187 -8.50 3.37 40.09
CA PRO A 187 -7.56 4.21 40.82
C PRO A 187 -7.32 5.52 40.06
N THR A 188 -7.22 6.60 40.82
CA THR A 188 -6.78 7.92 40.32
C THR A 188 -5.27 8.11 40.44
N GLU A 189 -4.61 7.25 41.21
CA GLU A 189 -3.15 7.18 41.24
C GLU A 189 -2.62 6.73 39.89
N ALA A 190 -1.58 7.38 39.39
CA ALA A 190 -1.02 7.11 38.09
C ALA A 190 -0.47 5.68 38.00
N LEU A 191 -0.97 4.88 37.07
CA LEU A 191 -0.39 3.59 36.72
C LEU A 191 0.92 3.81 35.96
N LEU A 192 1.84 2.84 36.05
CA LEU A 192 3.06 2.83 35.28
C LEU A 192 2.73 2.57 33.80
N LYS A 193 3.47 3.22 32.93
CA LYS A 193 3.36 3.04 31.48
C LYS A 193 4.17 1.82 31.06
N LEU A 194 3.64 1.03 30.12
CA LEU A 194 4.40 -0.05 29.51
C LEU A 194 5.60 0.53 28.74
N ILE A 195 6.72 -0.15 28.82
CA ILE A 195 7.91 0.23 28.06
C ILE A 195 7.72 -0.18 26.60
N PRO A 196 7.88 0.75 25.65
CA PRO A 196 7.73 0.44 24.23
C PRO A 196 8.66 -0.69 23.81
N GLN A 197 8.10 -1.65 23.07
CA GLN A 197 8.82 -2.77 22.48
C GLN A 197 8.49 -2.86 20.99
N GLY A 198 9.44 -3.32 20.20
CA GLY A 198 9.23 -3.50 18.77
C GLY A 198 10.34 -4.28 18.09
N VAL A 199 10.09 -4.66 16.87
CA VAL A 199 11.01 -5.41 16.01
C VAL A 199 11.53 -4.55 14.88
N SER A 200 12.78 -4.79 14.47
CA SER A 200 13.35 -4.12 13.30
C SER A 200 12.49 -4.41 12.07
N SER A 201 12.12 -3.40 11.34
CA SER A 201 11.17 -3.46 10.23
C SER A 201 11.62 -2.59 9.07
N ASN A 202 11.13 -2.94 7.89
CA ASN A 202 11.22 -2.08 6.72
C ASN A 202 10.36 -0.83 6.90
N PRO A 203 10.67 0.26 6.20
CA PRO A 203 9.81 1.44 6.20
C PRO A 203 8.45 1.15 5.57
N VAL A 204 7.46 1.99 5.91
CA VAL A 204 6.06 1.83 5.47
C VAL A 204 5.94 1.74 3.93
N TYR A 205 6.79 2.45 3.20
CA TYR A 205 6.76 2.49 1.74
C TYR A 205 7.46 1.30 1.05
N LEU A 206 8.15 0.43 1.82
CA LEU A 206 8.75 -0.81 1.32
C LEU A 206 8.52 -1.97 2.29
N PRO A 207 7.27 -2.41 2.48
CA PRO A 207 6.96 -3.52 3.40
C PRO A 207 7.55 -4.84 2.92
N ALA A 208 7.72 -5.78 3.83
CA ALA A 208 8.19 -7.12 3.46
C ALA A 208 7.12 -7.89 2.65
N PRO A 209 7.50 -8.78 1.72
CA PRO A 209 6.57 -9.53 0.88
C PRO A 209 5.47 -10.27 1.65
N HIS A 210 5.81 -10.89 2.78
CA HIS A 210 4.82 -11.58 3.62
C HIS A 210 3.82 -10.61 4.27
N GLU A 211 4.24 -9.39 4.64
CA GLU A 211 3.34 -8.37 5.19
C GLU A 211 2.31 -7.93 4.15
N VAL A 212 2.74 -7.75 2.88
CA VAL A 212 1.86 -7.40 1.76
C VAL A 212 0.84 -8.51 1.50
N ILE A 213 1.30 -9.77 1.47
CA ILE A 213 0.41 -10.91 1.25
C ILE A 213 -0.61 -11.05 2.40
N ASN A 214 -0.15 -10.95 3.65
CA ASN A 214 -1.01 -11.06 4.81
C ASN A 214 -2.02 -9.91 4.90
N ALA A 215 -1.59 -8.67 4.64
CA ALA A 215 -2.48 -7.53 4.59
C ALA A 215 -3.53 -7.69 3.48
N GLY A 216 -3.09 -8.08 2.27
CA GLY A 216 -4.01 -8.35 1.18
C GLY A 216 -5.01 -9.45 1.51
N TRP A 217 -4.53 -10.58 2.04
CA TRP A 217 -5.42 -11.68 2.47
C TRP A 217 -6.45 -11.22 3.51
N LEU A 218 -6.00 -10.47 4.52
CA LEU A 218 -6.87 -9.96 5.57
C LEU A 218 -7.92 -8.98 5.00
N ASP A 219 -7.50 -8.00 4.22
CA ASP A 219 -8.36 -6.96 3.67
C ASP A 219 -9.44 -7.51 2.73
N PHE A 220 -9.09 -8.54 1.92
CA PHE A 220 -10.06 -9.18 1.02
C PHE A 220 -11.03 -10.14 1.71
N ASN A 221 -10.66 -10.68 2.89
CA ASN A 221 -11.51 -11.67 3.61
C ASN A 221 -12.22 -11.07 4.83
N THR A 222 -11.87 -9.86 5.29
CA THR A 222 -12.58 -9.19 6.39
C THR A 222 -13.66 -8.26 5.88
N VAL A 223 -14.85 -8.37 6.50
CA VAL A 223 -15.94 -7.41 6.30
C VAL A 223 -15.76 -6.28 7.31
N PRO A 224 -15.67 -5.01 6.87
CA PRO A 224 -15.55 -3.88 7.77
C PRO A 224 -16.78 -3.75 8.69
N GLU A 225 -16.54 -3.61 10.00
CA GLU A 225 -17.62 -3.52 11.00
C GLU A 225 -18.41 -2.19 10.93
N ASN A 226 -17.85 -1.16 10.31
CA ASN A 226 -18.39 0.22 10.32
C ASN A 226 -19.25 0.57 9.09
N GLY A 227 -19.82 -0.39 8.38
CA GLY A 227 -20.60 -0.14 7.16
C GLY A 227 -19.78 0.43 5.99
N MET A 228 -18.46 0.41 6.08
CA MET A 228 -17.58 0.76 4.97
C MET A 228 -17.64 -0.31 3.88
N PRO A 229 -17.47 0.06 2.61
CA PRO A 229 -17.48 -0.89 1.52
C PRO A 229 -16.33 -1.90 1.68
N THR A 230 -16.60 -3.15 1.36
CA THR A 230 -15.62 -4.25 1.34
C THR A 230 -14.51 -3.98 0.32
N MET A 231 -13.37 -4.64 0.46
CA MET A 231 -12.27 -4.49 -0.51
C MET A 231 -12.70 -4.87 -1.93
N TRP A 232 -13.55 -5.89 -2.08
CA TRP A 232 -14.12 -6.28 -3.37
C TRP A 232 -14.98 -5.20 -4.02
N GLU A 233 -15.79 -4.48 -3.22
CA GLU A 233 -16.61 -3.36 -3.72
C GLU A 233 -15.73 -2.18 -4.15
N ARG A 234 -14.71 -1.84 -3.36
CA ARG A 234 -13.72 -0.80 -3.72
C ARG A 234 -12.96 -1.17 -4.98
N TYR A 235 -12.58 -2.43 -5.14
CA TYR A 235 -11.88 -2.93 -6.32
C TYR A 235 -12.77 -2.83 -7.56
N ARG A 236 -14.02 -3.32 -7.50
CA ARG A 236 -14.99 -3.19 -8.60
C ARG A 236 -15.26 -1.74 -8.97
N HIS A 237 -15.38 -0.87 -7.97
CA HIS A 237 -15.57 0.56 -8.19
C HIS A 237 -14.38 1.19 -8.92
N SER A 238 -13.15 0.89 -8.51
CA SER A 238 -11.94 1.35 -9.18
C SER A 238 -11.84 0.83 -10.62
N LEU A 239 -12.15 -0.44 -10.85
CA LEU A 239 -12.20 -1.01 -12.20
C LEU A 239 -13.25 -0.32 -13.09
N SER A 240 -14.41 0.04 -12.54
CA SER A 240 -15.44 0.77 -13.27
C SER A 240 -14.94 2.15 -13.74
N ILE A 241 -14.25 2.89 -12.86
CA ILE A 241 -13.66 4.19 -13.21
C ILE A 241 -12.64 4.04 -14.35
N ILE A 242 -11.74 3.06 -14.25
CA ILE A 242 -10.72 2.79 -15.28
C ILE A 242 -11.39 2.39 -16.59
N PHE A 243 -12.37 1.50 -16.53
CA PHE A 243 -13.10 1.04 -17.71
C PHE A 243 -13.78 2.20 -18.47
N TRP A 244 -14.52 3.05 -17.76
CA TRP A 244 -15.20 4.17 -18.40
C TRP A 244 -14.23 5.22 -18.95
N GLY A 245 -13.16 5.55 -18.21
CA GLY A 245 -12.13 6.45 -18.70
C GLY A 245 -11.45 5.93 -19.97
N PHE A 246 -11.11 4.64 -19.99
CA PHE A 246 -10.54 3.97 -21.17
C PHE A 246 -11.55 3.87 -22.34
N ALA A 247 -12.80 3.50 -22.05
CA ALA A 247 -13.85 3.38 -23.07
C ALA A 247 -14.10 4.71 -23.78
N TYR A 248 -14.20 5.83 -23.05
CA TYR A 248 -14.32 7.15 -23.65
C TYR A 248 -13.06 7.53 -24.45
N SER A 249 -11.87 7.18 -23.98
CA SER A 249 -10.63 7.38 -24.73
C SER A 249 -10.63 6.63 -26.05
N CYS A 250 -11.08 5.39 -26.07
CA CYS A 250 -11.21 4.60 -27.29
C CYS A 250 -12.30 5.17 -28.23
N LEU A 251 -13.46 5.51 -27.68
CA LEU A 251 -14.59 6.01 -28.45
C LEU A 251 -14.25 7.29 -29.24
N LEU A 252 -13.52 8.22 -28.62
CA LEU A 252 -13.13 9.48 -29.25
C LEU A 252 -11.74 9.40 -29.91
N GLY A 253 -10.81 8.71 -29.28
CA GLY A 253 -9.41 8.66 -29.70
C GLY A 253 -9.19 7.82 -30.96
N ILE A 254 -9.83 6.65 -31.08
CA ILE A 254 -9.64 5.77 -32.26
C ILE A 254 -10.09 6.46 -33.53
N PRO A 255 -11.32 7.02 -33.66
CA PRO A 255 -11.71 7.72 -34.85
C PRO A 255 -10.81 8.90 -35.21
N LEU A 256 -10.43 9.71 -34.21
CA LEU A 256 -9.54 10.85 -34.40
C LEU A 256 -8.16 10.38 -34.86
N ALA A 257 -7.62 9.33 -34.30
CA ALA A 257 -6.33 8.76 -34.63
C ALA A 257 -6.29 8.24 -36.07
N ILE A 258 -7.34 7.52 -36.52
CA ILE A 258 -7.46 7.04 -37.89
C ILE A 258 -7.52 8.21 -38.86
N LEU A 259 -8.29 9.27 -38.55
CA LEU A 259 -8.33 10.49 -39.38
C LEU A 259 -6.95 11.17 -39.44
N CYS A 260 -6.24 11.31 -38.33
CA CYS A 260 -4.88 11.86 -38.30
C CYS A 260 -3.88 10.99 -39.05
N GLY A 261 -3.99 9.67 -38.98
CA GLY A 261 -3.12 8.75 -39.70
C GLY A 261 -3.38 8.70 -41.20
N SER A 262 -4.65 8.95 -41.61
CA SER A 262 -5.07 8.83 -43.01
C SER A 262 -5.06 10.15 -43.81
N PHE A 263 -5.23 11.29 -43.12
CA PHE A 263 -5.36 12.60 -43.78
C PHE A 263 -4.38 13.62 -43.15
N ASP A 264 -3.53 14.20 -43.99
CA ASP A 264 -2.52 15.21 -43.55
C ASP A 264 -3.18 16.43 -42.93
N PHE A 265 -4.38 16.81 -43.37
CA PHE A 265 -5.14 17.91 -42.76
C PHE A 265 -5.42 17.69 -41.27
N PHE A 266 -5.98 16.52 -40.92
CA PHE A 266 -6.27 16.22 -39.50
C PHE A 266 -5.00 16.05 -38.69
N SER A 267 -3.97 15.46 -39.27
CA SER A 267 -2.65 15.33 -38.67
C SER A 267 -2.09 16.72 -38.26
N LYS A 268 -1.97 17.63 -39.24
CA LYS A 268 -1.42 18.97 -38.99
C LYS A 268 -2.24 19.82 -38.04
N LEU A 269 -3.55 19.57 -37.98
CA LEU A 269 -4.45 20.33 -37.09
C LEU A 269 -4.40 19.82 -35.64
N HIS A 270 -4.37 18.49 -35.42
CA HIS A 270 -4.57 17.92 -34.08
C HIS A 270 -3.29 17.39 -33.44
N GLU A 271 -2.36 16.84 -34.21
CA GLU A 271 -1.18 16.21 -33.63
C GLU A 271 -0.28 17.16 -32.81
N PRO A 272 -0.04 18.42 -33.21
CA PRO A 272 0.77 19.32 -32.37
C PRO A 272 0.14 19.56 -30.99
N PHE A 273 -1.21 19.64 -30.95
CA PHE A 273 -1.95 19.79 -29.69
C PHE A 273 -1.88 18.51 -28.86
N VAL A 274 -2.16 17.37 -29.46
CA VAL A 274 -2.11 16.06 -28.79
C VAL A 274 -0.70 15.77 -28.27
N ASP A 275 0.33 16.12 -29.06
CA ASP A 275 1.73 15.95 -28.69
C ASP A 275 2.13 16.81 -27.49
N PHE A 276 1.64 18.05 -27.45
CA PHE A 276 1.87 18.93 -26.32
C PHE A 276 1.26 18.34 -25.02
N PHE A 277 0.00 17.92 -25.04
CA PHE A 277 -0.69 17.45 -23.86
C PHE A 277 -0.20 16.09 -23.34
N ARG A 278 0.29 15.19 -24.21
CA ARG A 278 0.79 13.89 -23.74
C ARG A 278 2.06 14.00 -22.88
N TYR A 279 2.83 15.07 -23.03
CA TYR A 279 4.01 15.32 -22.17
C TYR A 279 3.62 15.87 -20.80
N MET A 280 2.39 16.32 -20.61
CA MET A 280 1.91 16.76 -19.32
C MET A 280 1.49 15.56 -18.49
N PRO A 281 1.99 15.42 -17.25
CA PRO A 281 1.53 14.36 -16.35
C PRO A 281 0.03 14.48 -16.09
N ALA A 282 -0.75 13.43 -16.34
CA ALA A 282 -2.19 13.44 -16.14
C ALA A 282 -2.61 13.93 -14.73
N PRO A 283 -1.90 13.62 -13.63
CA PRO A 283 -2.22 14.15 -12.31
C PRO A 283 -2.25 15.68 -12.20
N THR A 284 -1.55 16.41 -13.08
CA THR A 284 -1.56 17.87 -13.11
C THR A 284 -2.97 18.44 -13.32
N PHE A 285 -3.85 17.69 -14.02
CA PHE A 285 -5.23 18.08 -14.28
C PHE A 285 -6.18 17.75 -13.13
N SER A 286 -5.74 17.03 -12.09
CA SER A 286 -6.61 16.54 -11.01
C SER A 286 -7.37 17.65 -10.31
N VAL A 287 -6.68 18.72 -9.92
CA VAL A 287 -7.29 19.88 -9.23
C VAL A 287 -8.30 20.57 -10.15
N LEU A 288 -7.96 20.73 -11.43
CA LEU A 288 -8.83 21.35 -12.42
C LEU A 288 -10.12 20.52 -12.59
N PHE A 289 -10.01 19.23 -12.74
CA PHE A 289 -11.18 18.35 -12.88
C PHE A 289 -12.05 18.33 -11.62
N VAL A 290 -11.46 18.34 -10.44
CA VAL A 290 -12.22 18.44 -9.20
C VAL A 290 -12.96 19.78 -9.10
N ALA A 291 -12.33 20.87 -9.52
CA ALA A 291 -12.94 22.20 -9.49
C ALA A 291 -14.16 22.30 -10.43
N PHE A 292 -14.12 21.66 -11.61
CA PHE A 292 -15.23 21.72 -12.57
C PHE A 292 -16.27 20.61 -12.42
N LEU A 293 -15.86 19.41 -12.03
CA LEU A 293 -16.71 18.22 -12.00
C LEU A 293 -17.09 17.76 -10.59
N GLY A 294 -16.60 18.45 -9.56
CA GLY A 294 -16.84 18.09 -8.16
C GLY A 294 -15.92 16.96 -7.66
N THR A 295 -16.27 16.37 -6.52
CA THR A 295 -15.44 15.38 -5.81
C THR A 295 -15.86 13.93 -6.06
N ALA A 296 -16.86 13.69 -6.91
CA ALA A 296 -17.37 12.35 -7.23
C ALA A 296 -16.43 11.56 -8.17
N ASP A 297 -16.94 10.63 -8.94
CA ASP A 297 -16.14 9.78 -9.83
C ASP A 297 -15.78 10.43 -11.17
N ALA A 298 -16.55 11.44 -11.60
CA ALA A 298 -16.33 12.13 -12.87
C ALA A 298 -14.90 12.68 -13.04
N PRO A 299 -14.28 13.37 -12.06
CA PRO A 299 -12.88 13.80 -12.15
C PRO A 299 -11.90 12.65 -12.34
N LYS A 300 -12.13 11.52 -11.67
CA LYS A 300 -11.27 10.35 -11.76
C LYS A 300 -11.34 9.70 -13.15
N ILE A 301 -12.57 9.57 -13.70
CA ILE A 301 -12.80 9.08 -15.06
C ILE A 301 -12.13 10.00 -16.08
N MET A 302 -12.27 11.34 -15.93
CA MET A 302 -11.60 12.29 -16.79
C MET A 302 -10.08 12.25 -16.70
N LEU A 303 -9.54 11.96 -15.52
CA LEU A 303 -8.09 11.79 -15.34
C LEU A 303 -7.56 10.59 -16.12
N VAL A 304 -8.26 9.45 -16.07
CA VAL A 304 -7.95 8.25 -16.86
C VAL A 304 -8.11 8.52 -18.33
N PHE A 305 -9.18 9.22 -18.71
CA PHE A 305 -9.45 9.64 -20.09
C PHE A 305 -8.28 10.44 -20.67
N VAL A 306 -7.89 11.53 -20.03
CA VAL A 306 -6.81 12.40 -20.52
C VAL A 306 -5.48 11.67 -20.56
N GLY A 307 -5.16 10.89 -19.52
CA GLY A 307 -3.92 10.09 -19.46
C GLY A 307 -3.80 9.06 -20.57
N THR A 308 -4.93 8.58 -21.12
CA THR A 308 -4.97 7.54 -22.15
C THR A 308 -5.18 8.12 -23.55
N PHE A 309 -6.07 9.09 -23.69
CA PHE A 309 -6.54 9.63 -24.97
C PHE A 309 -5.40 10.16 -25.85
N PHE A 310 -4.58 11.05 -25.34
CA PHE A 310 -3.53 11.67 -26.13
C PHE A 310 -2.49 10.66 -26.60
N GLN A 311 -2.12 9.73 -25.75
CA GLN A 311 -1.18 8.66 -26.11
C GLN A 311 -1.77 7.72 -27.16
N LEU A 312 -3.03 7.33 -26.99
CA LEU A 312 -3.75 6.43 -27.88
C LEU A 312 -3.88 7.03 -29.29
N VAL A 313 -4.23 8.31 -29.39
CA VAL A 313 -4.34 9.02 -30.68
C VAL A 313 -3.04 8.93 -31.48
N LEU A 314 -1.90 9.26 -30.86
CA LEU A 314 -0.62 9.25 -31.57
C LEU A 314 -0.13 7.85 -31.93
N VAL A 315 -0.30 6.88 -31.02
CA VAL A 315 0.11 5.50 -31.30
C VAL A 315 -0.66 4.96 -32.48
N ILE A 316 -1.99 5.10 -32.51
CA ILE A 316 -2.82 4.59 -33.62
C ILE A 316 -2.57 5.39 -34.91
N ALA A 317 -2.43 6.72 -34.86
CA ALA A 317 -2.11 7.52 -36.03
C ALA A 317 -0.79 7.09 -36.69
N ASN A 318 0.26 6.87 -35.87
CA ASN A 318 1.54 6.38 -36.35
C ASN A 318 1.45 4.95 -36.93
N THR A 319 0.71 4.06 -36.27
CA THR A 319 0.48 2.69 -36.79
C THR A 319 -0.26 2.72 -38.11
N THR A 320 -1.27 3.59 -38.24
CA THR A 320 -2.02 3.77 -39.50
C THR A 320 -1.11 4.23 -40.64
N ARG A 321 -0.12 5.08 -40.37
CA ARG A 321 0.85 5.54 -41.39
C ARG A 321 1.86 4.46 -41.77
N LEU A 322 2.06 3.43 -40.97
CA LEU A 322 2.98 2.33 -41.27
C LEU A 322 2.36 1.29 -42.23
N LEU A 323 1.07 1.43 -42.58
CA LEU A 323 0.46 0.58 -43.58
C LEU A 323 1.17 0.73 -44.92
N GLU A 324 1.39 -0.41 -45.61
CA GLU A 324 2.07 -0.41 -46.89
C GLU A 324 1.26 0.34 -47.97
N ASN A 325 1.87 1.32 -48.61
CA ASN A 325 1.26 2.09 -49.70
C ASN A 325 0.78 1.19 -50.82
N SER A 326 1.47 0.07 -51.06
CA SER A 326 1.09 -0.94 -52.06
C SER A 326 -0.33 -1.49 -51.85
N LEU A 327 -0.78 -1.67 -50.64
CA LEU A 327 -2.15 -2.11 -50.31
C LEU A 327 -3.18 -1.03 -50.63
N ILE A 328 -2.85 0.23 -50.35
CA ILE A 328 -3.72 1.38 -50.62
C ILE A 328 -3.84 1.58 -52.16
N GLU A 329 -2.73 1.54 -52.87
CA GLU A 329 -2.69 1.68 -54.36
C GLU A 329 -3.44 0.53 -55.05
N ALA A 330 -3.24 -0.72 -54.61
CA ALA A 330 -3.96 -1.87 -55.15
C ALA A 330 -5.48 -1.74 -54.95
N ALA A 331 -5.93 -1.26 -53.80
CA ALA A 331 -7.35 -1.05 -53.57
C ALA A 331 -7.93 0.11 -54.42
N GLN A 332 -7.16 1.17 -54.61
CA GLN A 332 -7.56 2.29 -55.48
C GLN A 332 -7.66 1.87 -56.92
N THR A 333 -6.74 1.04 -57.44
CA THR A 333 -6.80 0.49 -58.80
C THR A 333 -8.00 -0.42 -59.00
N LEU A 334 -8.47 -1.10 -57.96
CA LEU A 334 -9.70 -1.88 -57.92
C LEU A 334 -10.98 -1.03 -57.78
N GLY A 335 -10.85 0.31 -57.76
CA GLY A 335 -11.99 1.23 -57.72
C GLY A 335 -12.54 1.48 -56.28
N ALA A 336 -11.78 1.19 -55.22
CA ALA A 336 -12.22 1.46 -53.86
C ALA A 336 -12.37 2.97 -53.59
N ASN A 337 -13.53 3.36 -53.11
CA ASN A 337 -13.76 4.74 -52.66
C ASN A 337 -13.15 5.01 -51.28
N ARG A 338 -13.06 6.30 -50.89
CA ARG A 338 -12.45 6.71 -49.61
C ARG A 338 -13.05 6.01 -48.36
N ARG A 339 -14.37 5.77 -48.36
CA ARG A 339 -15.03 5.07 -47.22
C ARG A 339 -14.67 3.58 -47.18
N GLN A 340 -14.52 2.95 -48.35
CA GLN A 340 -14.09 1.56 -48.43
C GLN A 340 -12.63 1.40 -48.07
N LEU A 341 -11.75 2.34 -48.44
CA LEU A 341 -10.36 2.37 -47.99
C LEU A 341 -10.26 2.47 -46.48
N LEU A 342 -10.97 3.44 -45.85
CA LEU A 342 -10.97 3.60 -44.40
C LEU A 342 -11.55 2.37 -43.68
N GLY A 343 -12.73 1.90 -44.10
CA GLY A 343 -13.47 0.87 -43.38
C GLY A 343 -13.06 -0.57 -43.64
N ARG A 344 -12.38 -0.86 -44.76
CA ARG A 344 -12.03 -2.24 -45.16
C ARG A 344 -10.53 -2.52 -45.26
N ILE A 345 -9.70 -1.49 -45.26
CA ILE A 345 -8.26 -1.64 -45.44
C ILE A 345 -7.48 -1.03 -44.26
N ILE A 346 -7.85 0.19 -43.85
CA ILE A 346 -7.13 0.90 -42.81
C ILE A 346 -7.62 0.47 -41.40
N LEU A 347 -8.93 0.28 -41.23
CA LEU A 347 -9.52 -0.02 -39.92
C LEU A 347 -9.27 -1.48 -39.46
N PRO A 348 -9.27 -2.53 -40.30
CA PRO A 348 -8.95 -3.88 -39.86
C PRO A 348 -7.47 -4.06 -39.49
#